data_3db52d52be91b36e81d2145a20d5010e
#
_entry.id   3db52d52be91b36e81d2145a20d5010e
#
_cell.length_a   1.000
_cell.length_b   1.000
_cell.length_c   1.000
_cell.angle_alpha   90.00
_cell.angle_beta   90.00
_cell.angle_gamma   90.00
#
_symmetry.space_group_name_H-M   'P 1'
#
loop_
_entity.id
_entity.type
_entity.pdbx_description
1 polymer ?
#
loop_
_entity_poly.entity_id
_entity_poly.type
_entity_poly.pdbx_seq_one_letter_code
_entity_poly.pdbx_strand_id
1 'polypeptide(L)'
;MEPIRVKELPIEYSIDKDLLRLISEANAKYGEYKACLKNMDFDSKFFLDSIILTESFKSTQIEGTQISQDDMYYLKYMPQTDDNKEIQNLKSVINYSKEYLKKNKEINLMFVNDIHKILLDSVRGNEKKPGHIRNIQNWIGPKGCTINEAIFVPPVPEEVPIL
;
A
#
# COMPACT_ATOMS: atom_id res chain seq x y z
N MET A 1 17.90 -15.11 -15.97
CA MET A 1 17.52 -15.58 -14.61
C MET A 1 16.13 -16.18 -14.68
N GLU A 2 15.86 -17.28 -13.99
CA GLU A 2 14.53 -17.88 -13.96
C GLU A 2 13.60 -17.10 -13.04
N PRO A 3 12.28 -17.05 -13.32
CA PRO A 3 11.31 -16.46 -12.43
C PRO A 3 11.29 -17.14 -11.07
N ILE A 4 11.06 -16.35 -10.00
CA ILE A 4 10.89 -16.89 -8.66
C ILE A 4 9.54 -17.61 -8.59
N ARG A 5 9.55 -18.83 -8.07
CA ARG A 5 8.32 -19.54 -7.72
C ARG A 5 7.89 -19.13 -6.32
N VAL A 6 6.65 -18.66 -6.19
CA VAL A 6 6.07 -18.31 -4.90
C VAL A 6 5.31 -19.52 -4.37
N LYS A 7 5.37 -19.73 -3.05
CA LYS A 7 4.58 -20.79 -2.39
C LYS A 7 3.11 -20.37 -2.39
N GLU A 8 2.24 -21.36 -2.60
CA GLU A 8 0.80 -21.15 -2.47
C GLU A 8 0.42 -20.70 -1.05
N LEU A 9 -0.60 -19.85 -0.95
CA LEU A 9 -1.17 -19.42 0.32
C LEU A 9 -2.32 -20.37 0.73
N PRO A 10 -2.53 -20.60 2.02
CA PRO A 10 -1.77 -20.06 3.17
C PRO A 10 -0.43 -20.78 3.39
N ILE A 11 0.58 -20.02 3.79
CA ILE A 11 1.87 -20.60 4.19
C ILE A 11 1.68 -21.35 5.50
N GLU A 12 2.12 -22.62 5.54
CA GLU A 12 2.14 -23.38 6.78
C GLU A 12 3.15 -22.77 7.77
N TYR A 13 2.72 -22.51 8.99
CA TYR A 13 3.55 -21.98 10.06
C TYR A 13 3.21 -22.68 11.38
N SER A 14 4.19 -22.74 12.28
CA SER A 14 3.99 -23.22 13.65
C SER A 14 4.07 -22.04 14.63
N ILE A 15 3.19 -22.03 15.62
CA ILE A 15 3.22 -21.07 16.71
C ILE A 15 4.17 -21.59 17.78
N ASP A 16 5.36 -21.04 17.84
CA ASP A 16 6.31 -21.28 18.91
C ASP A 16 6.08 -20.34 20.11
N LYS A 17 6.87 -20.53 21.18
CA LYS A 17 6.74 -19.71 22.39
C LYS A 17 7.04 -18.23 22.16
N ASP A 18 7.99 -17.93 21.27
CA ASP A 18 8.37 -16.54 20.98
C ASP A 18 7.29 -15.82 20.19
N LEU A 19 6.72 -16.46 19.18
CA LEU A 19 5.59 -15.92 18.42
C LEU A 19 4.36 -15.71 19.33
N LEU A 20 4.06 -16.68 20.22
CA LEU A 20 2.95 -16.54 21.15
C LEU A 20 3.17 -15.36 22.12
N ARG A 21 4.39 -15.17 22.62
CA ARG A 21 4.76 -14.03 23.47
C ARG A 21 4.55 -12.71 22.71
N LEU A 22 5.05 -12.59 21.46
CA LEU A 22 4.89 -11.40 20.65
C LEU A 22 3.42 -11.07 20.34
N ILE A 23 2.61 -12.09 20.04
CA ILE A 23 1.16 -11.92 19.83
C ILE A 23 0.51 -11.39 21.12
N SER A 24 0.89 -11.92 22.28
CA SER A 24 0.33 -11.47 23.57
C SER A 24 0.71 -10.03 23.89
N GLU A 25 1.97 -9.66 23.68
CA GLU A 25 2.45 -8.28 23.84
C GLU A 25 1.76 -7.31 22.87
N ALA A 26 1.61 -7.68 21.61
CA ALA A 26 0.90 -6.89 20.61
C ALA A 26 -0.57 -6.67 21.00
N ASN A 27 -1.26 -7.72 21.45
CA ASN A 27 -2.65 -7.60 21.93
C ASN A 27 -2.79 -6.70 23.17
N ALA A 28 -1.84 -6.78 24.12
CA ALA A 28 -1.83 -5.89 25.28
C ALA A 28 -1.68 -4.43 24.85
N LYS A 29 -0.73 -4.11 23.97
CA LYS A 29 -0.52 -2.77 23.41
C LYS A 29 -1.72 -2.27 22.61
N TYR A 30 -2.35 -3.13 21.85
CA TYR A 30 -3.58 -2.80 21.14
C TYR A 30 -4.73 -2.47 22.09
N GLY A 31 -4.84 -3.20 23.23
CA GLY A 31 -5.80 -2.90 24.28
C GLY A 31 -5.56 -1.53 24.94
N GLU A 32 -4.30 -1.21 25.29
CA GLU A 32 -3.91 0.11 25.81
C GLU A 32 -4.26 1.23 24.81
N TYR A 33 -3.92 1.05 23.55
CA TYR A 33 -4.24 2.02 22.48
C TYR A 33 -5.75 2.27 22.36
N LYS A 34 -6.56 1.20 22.35
CA LYS A 34 -8.03 1.33 22.32
C LYS A 34 -8.59 2.07 23.54
N ALA A 35 -8.04 1.82 24.72
CA ALA A 35 -8.44 2.51 25.93
C ALA A 35 -8.08 4.00 25.86
N CYS A 36 -6.89 4.34 25.38
CA CYS A 36 -6.49 5.73 25.16
C CYS A 36 -7.45 6.44 24.19
N LEU A 37 -7.72 5.85 23.03
CA LEU A 37 -8.64 6.44 22.04
C LEU A 37 -10.03 6.71 22.61
N LYS A 38 -10.54 5.80 23.46
CA LYS A 38 -11.88 5.93 24.08
C LYS A 38 -11.94 7.09 25.08
N ASN A 39 -10.83 7.41 25.73
CA ASN A 39 -10.71 8.45 26.77
C ASN A 39 -10.18 9.79 26.25
N MET A 40 -10.02 9.93 24.93
CA MET A 40 -9.53 11.19 24.33
C MET A 40 -10.70 12.19 24.19
N ASP A 41 -10.51 13.38 24.73
CA ASP A 41 -11.47 14.50 24.65
C ASP A 41 -11.37 15.33 23.36
N PHE A 42 -10.80 14.77 22.29
CA PHE A 42 -10.72 15.48 21.01
C PHE A 42 -11.31 14.67 19.85
N ASP A 43 -11.59 15.34 18.74
CA ASP A 43 -12.12 14.69 17.54
C ASP A 43 -11.11 13.68 16.97
N SER A 44 -11.35 12.42 17.29
CA SER A 44 -10.53 11.29 16.80
C SER A 44 -10.46 11.23 15.27
N LYS A 45 -11.47 11.76 14.57
CA LYS A 45 -11.47 11.82 13.11
C LYS A 45 -10.41 12.80 12.59
N PHE A 46 -10.32 13.99 13.17
CA PHE A 46 -9.30 14.97 12.81
C PHE A 46 -7.87 14.42 13.01
N PHE A 47 -7.65 13.75 14.13
CA PHE A 47 -6.37 13.10 14.42
C PHE A 47 -6.04 12.01 13.39
N LEU A 48 -6.99 11.13 13.08
CA LEU A 48 -6.80 10.07 12.09
C LEU A 48 -6.56 10.64 10.68
N ASP A 49 -7.25 11.69 10.29
CA ASP A 49 -7.06 12.35 9.00
C ASP A 49 -5.65 12.96 8.88
N SER A 50 -5.11 13.50 9.98
CA SER A 50 -3.72 14.02 10.03
C SER A 50 -2.70 12.89 9.90
N ILE A 51 -2.91 11.75 10.55
CA ILE A 51 -2.04 10.57 10.42
C ILE A 51 -2.09 10.04 8.98
N ILE A 52 -3.28 9.89 8.40
CA ILE A 52 -3.45 9.42 7.02
C ILE A 52 -2.73 10.34 6.03
N LEU A 53 -2.82 11.64 6.22
CA LEU A 53 -2.14 12.61 5.37
C LEU A 53 -0.61 12.48 5.50
N THR A 54 -0.11 12.38 6.72
CA THR A 54 1.32 12.20 7.01
C THR A 54 1.84 10.88 6.44
N GLU A 55 1.09 9.79 6.59
CA GLU A 55 1.44 8.48 6.03
C GLU A 55 1.49 8.54 4.51
N SER A 56 0.47 9.11 3.88
CA SER A 56 0.43 9.27 2.42
C SER A 56 1.62 10.05 1.90
N PHE A 57 2.00 11.12 2.58
CA PHE A 57 3.16 11.92 2.24
C PHE A 57 4.47 11.14 2.39
N LYS A 58 4.68 10.46 3.53
CA LYS A 58 5.92 9.70 3.78
C LYS A 58 6.06 8.52 2.83
N SER A 59 4.98 7.82 2.54
CA SER A 59 4.97 6.69 1.61
C SER A 59 5.33 7.14 0.18
N THR A 60 4.78 8.25 -0.30
CA THR A 60 5.13 8.75 -1.63
C THR A 60 6.55 9.33 -1.70
N GLN A 61 7.10 9.86 -0.59
CA GLN A 61 8.52 10.25 -0.55
C GLN A 61 9.47 9.06 -0.78
N ILE A 62 9.14 7.87 -0.29
CA ILE A 62 9.92 6.65 -0.54
C ILE A 62 9.98 6.35 -2.04
N GLU A 63 8.90 6.62 -2.77
CA GLU A 63 8.79 6.44 -4.22
C GLU A 63 9.39 7.62 -5.04
N GLY A 64 9.93 8.62 -4.37
CA GLY A 64 10.67 9.73 -5.00
C GLY A 64 9.86 11.01 -5.22
N THR A 65 8.66 11.13 -4.65
CA THR A 65 7.86 12.36 -4.68
C THR A 65 8.59 13.50 -3.94
N GLN A 66 8.71 14.66 -4.59
CA GLN A 66 9.48 15.79 -4.09
C GLN A 66 8.56 16.96 -3.67
N ILE A 67 7.89 16.79 -2.55
CA ILE A 67 7.06 17.84 -1.93
C ILE A 67 7.60 18.09 -0.53
N SER A 68 7.57 19.35 -0.06
CA SER A 68 7.95 19.66 1.32
C SER A 68 6.86 19.25 2.31
N GLN A 69 7.24 19.06 3.58
CA GLN A 69 6.27 18.71 4.62
C GLN A 69 5.26 19.84 4.87
N ASP A 70 5.68 21.09 4.71
CA ASP A 70 4.81 22.25 4.87
C ASP A 70 3.78 22.31 3.74
N ASP A 71 4.19 22.04 2.51
CA ASP A 71 3.31 22.01 1.34
C ASP A 71 2.23 20.94 1.43
N MET A 72 2.48 19.87 2.16
CA MET A 72 1.50 18.79 2.39
C MET A 72 0.15 19.31 2.92
N TYR A 73 0.18 20.30 3.80
CA TYR A 73 -1.05 20.88 4.36
C TYR A 73 -1.80 21.78 3.38
N TYR A 74 -1.12 22.22 2.33
CA TYR A 74 -1.68 23.13 1.30
C TYR A 74 -1.97 22.44 -0.03
N LEU A 75 -1.83 21.12 -0.13
CA LEU A 75 -2.03 20.33 -1.37
C LEU A 75 -3.30 20.69 -2.14
N LYS A 76 -4.38 21.00 -1.42
CA LYS A 76 -5.68 21.39 -2.00
C LYS A 76 -5.61 22.70 -2.80
N TYR A 77 -4.66 23.57 -2.47
CA TYR A 77 -4.50 24.90 -3.06
C TYR A 77 -3.29 24.97 -4.01
N MET A 78 -2.53 23.90 -4.11
CA MET A 78 -1.35 23.84 -4.97
C MET A 78 -1.72 23.40 -6.40
N PRO A 79 -0.86 23.71 -7.40
CA PRO A 79 -1.02 23.17 -8.75
C PRO A 79 -1.14 21.65 -8.74
N GLN A 80 -1.93 21.11 -9.67
CA GLN A 80 -2.14 19.66 -9.80
C GLN A 80 -0.94 19.02 -10.55
N THR A 81 0.19 18.93 -9.87
CA THR A 81 1.35 18.16 -10.34
C THR A 81 1.14 16.66 -10.08
N ASP A 82 1.93 15.81 -10.75
CA ASP A 82 1.89 14.36 -10.52
C ASP A 82 2.18 14.02 -9.06
N ASP A 83 3.16 14.70 -8.45
CA ASP A 83 3.52 14.53 -7.04
C ASP A 83 2.35 14.84 -6.09
N ASN A 84 1.64 15.96 -6.34
CA ASN A 84 0.47 16.33 -5.54
C ASN A 84 -0.67 15.33 -5.71
N LYS A 85 -0.89 14.84 -6.91
CA LYS A 85 -1.90 13.82 -7.20
C LYS A 85 -1.56 12.48 -6.57
N GLU A 86 -0.30 12.05 -6.59
CA GLU A 86 0.15 10.82 -5.96
C GLU A 86 -0.21 10.77 -4.46
N ILE A 87 0.02 11.87 -3.72
CA ILE A 87 -0.35 11.95 -2.30
C ILE A 87 -1.88 11.91 -2.13
N GLN A 88 -2.62 12.64 -2.97
CA GLN A 88 -4.09 12.65 -2.92
C GLN A 88 -4.69 11.28 -3.27
N ASN A 89 -4.11 10.59 -4.26
CA ASN A 89 -4.52 9.26 -4.66
C ASN A 89 -4.28 8.25 -3.51
N LEU A 90 -3.12 8.30 -2.86
CA LEU A 90 -2.84 7.40 -1.74
C LEU A 90 -3.79 7.65 -0.56
N LYS A 91 -4.08 8.92 -0.24
CA LYS A 91 -5.11 9.26 0.74
C LYS A 91 -6.49 8.70 0.35
N SER A 92 -6.84 8.78 -0.94
CA SER A 92 -8.09 8.23 -1.47
C SER A 92 -8.15 6.71 -1.37
N VAL A 93 -7.03 6.03 -1.66
CA VAL A 93 -6.88 4.58 -1.48
C VAL A 93 -7.12 4.19 -0.02
N ILE A 94 -6.50 4.88 0.94
CA ILE A 94 -6.67 4.57 2.37
C ILE A 94 -8.14 4.73 2.79
N ASN A 95 -8.80 5.81 2.36
CA ASN A 95 -10.20 6.04 2.68
C ASN A 95 -11.13 5.01 2.01
N TYR A 96 -10.91 4.70 0.74
CA TYR A 96 -11.64 3.64 0.04
C TYR A 96 -11.48 2.30 0.75
N SER A 97 -10.25 1.94 1.11
CA SER A 97 -9.94 0.68 1.80
C SER A 97 -10.64 0.57 3.16
N LYS A 98 -10.67 1.65 3.93
CA LYS A 98 -11.41 1.69 5.22
C LYS A 98 -12.90 1.40 5.03
N GLU A 99 -13.54 2.03 4.05
CA GLU A 99 -14.97 1.83 3.79
C GLU A 99 -15.26 0.46 3.17
N TYR A 100 -14.40 -0.02 2.29
CA TYR A 100 -14.51 -1.35 1.69
C TYR A 100 -14.44 -2.46 2.75
N LEU A 101 -13.42 -2.41 3.63
CA LEU A 101 -13.18 -3.43 4.66
C LEU A 101 -14.24 -3.42 5.77
N LYS A 102 -14.86 -2.28 6.05
CA LYS A 102 -16.03 -2.23 6.96
C LYS A 102 -17.20 -3.06 6.42
N LYS A 103 -17.39 -3.07 5.09
CA LYS A 103 -18.51 -3.76 4.44
C LYS A 103 -18.21 -5.22 4.12
N ASN A 104 -17.05 -5.49 3.56
CA ASN A 104 -16.72 -6.78 2.94
C ASN A 104 -15.82 -7.67 3.81
N LYS A 105 -15.08 -7.11 4.77
CA LYS A 105 -14.18 -7.78 5.73
C LYS A 105 -13.06 -8.65 5.11
N GLU A 106 -12.95 -8.72 3.80
CA GLU A 106 -11.98 -9.55 3.09
C GLU A 106 -11.23 -8.74 2.04
N ILE A 107 -9.96 -9.06 1.89
CA ILE A 107 -9.12 -8.56 0.80
C ILE A 107 -9.16 -9.61 -0.32
N ASN A 108 -9.65 -9.23 -1.48
CA ASN A 108 -9.70 -10.06 -2.67
C ASN A 108 -9.08 -9.33 -3.87
N LEU A 109 -8.93 -10.05 -4.97
CA LEU A 109 -8.30 -9.51 -6.18
C LEU A 109 -9.03 -8.29 -6.75
N MET A 110 -10.35 -8.25 -6.64
CA MET A 110 -11.14 -7.09 -7.10
C MET A 110 -10.77 -5.85 -6.28
N PHE A 111 -10.68 -5.98 -4.95
CA PHE A 111 -10.25 -4.91 -4.07
C PHE A 111 -8.84 -4.42 -4.43
N VAL A 112 -7.88 -5.33 -4.67
CA VAL A 112 -6.52 -4.96 -5.08
C VAL A 112 -6.51 -4.20 -6.41
N ASN A 113 -7.30 -4.63 -7.38
CA ASN A 113 -7.44 -3.94 -8.66
C ASN A 113 -8.05 -2.55 -8.52
N ASP A 114 -9.06 -2.39 -7.66
CA ASP A 114 -9.70 -1.10 -7.40
C ASP A 114 -8.72 -0.10 -6.77
N ILE A 115 -7.99 -0.51 -5.73
CA ILE A 115 -6.99 0.37 -5.09
C ILE A 115 -5.84 0.71 -6.05
N HIS A 116 -5.38 -0.22 -6.88
CA HIS A 116 -4.38 0.04 -7.90
C HIS A 116 -4.86 1.07 -8.93
N LYS A 117 -6.12 0.98 -9.34
CA LYS A 117 -6.74 1.95 -10.25
C LYS A 117 -6.80 3.35 -9.65
N ILE A 118 -7.22 3.47 -8.38
CA ILE A 118 -7.29 4.75 -7.68
C ILE A 118 -5.88 5.33 -7.48
N LEU A 119 -4.90 4.48 -7.13
CA LEU A 119 -3.53 4.92 -6.85
C LEU A 119 -2.86 5.54 -8.07
N LEU A 120 -3.07 4.99 -9.25
CA LEU A 120 -2.43 5.42 -10.49
C LEU A 120 -3.32 6.34 -11.34
N ASP A 121 -4.41 6.87 -10.79
CA ASP A 121 -5.29 7.76 -11.53
C ASP A 121 -4.57 9.07 -11.89
N SER A 122 -4.44 9.32 -13.19
CA SER A 122 -3.89 10.57 -13.75
C SER A 122 -2.49 10.95 -13.26
N VAL A 123 -1.67 9.97 -12.88
CA VAL A 123 -0.27 10.13 -12.45
C VAL A 123 0.67 9.23 -13.26
N ARG A 124 1.95 9.25 -12.92
CA ARG A 124 2.97 8.37 -13.54
C ARG A 124 2.54 6.89 -13.43
N GLY A 125 2.54 6.20 -14.55
CA GLY A 125 2.09 4.80 -14.63
C GLY A 125 0.64 4.60 -15.03
N ASN A 126 -0.13 5.67 -15.24
CA ASN A 126 -1.52 5.58 -15.74
C ASN A 126 -1.60 4.86 -17.10
N GLU A 127 -0.55 4.92 -17.92
CA GLU A 127 -0.43 4.20 -19.19
C GLU A 127 -0.24 2.67 -19.02
N LYS A 128 0.04 2.20 -17.81
CA LYS A 128 0.32 0.79 -17.49
C LYS A 128 -0.91 -0.03 -17.13
N LYS A 129 -2.09 0.35 -17.61
CA LYS A 129 -3.38 -0.31 -17.36
C LYS A 129 -3.71 -0.46 -15.88
N PRO A 130 -3.91 0.65 -15.12
CA PRO A 130 -4.31 0.61 -13.72
C PRO A 130 -5.54 -0.27 -13.50
N GLY A 131 -5.57 -1.01 -12.41
CA GLY A 131 -6.66 -1.92 -12.07
C GLY A 131 -6.63 -3.27 -12.80
N HIS A 132 -5.54 -3.58 -13.49
CA HIS A 132 -5.35 -4.86 -14.16
C HIS A 132 -4.05 -5.53 -13.74
N ILE A 133 -4.10 -6.84 -13.56
CA ILE A 133 -2.89 -7.63 -13.40
C ILE A 133 -2.10 -7.60 -14.71
N ARG A 134 -0.78 -7.53 -14.60
CA ARG A 134 0.12 -7.59 -15.74
C ARG A 134 -0.04 -8.89 -16.52
N ASN A 135 0.10 -8.82 -17.81
CA ASN A 135 0.11 -9.96 -18.71
C ASN A 135 1.45 -10.12 -19.43
N ILE A 136 2.47 -9.36 -19.01
CA ILE A 136 3.82 -9.38 -19.57
C ILE A 136 4.79 -9.62 -18.40
N GLN A 137 5.81 -10.45 -18.66
CA GLN A 137 6.88 -10.67 -17.71
C GLN A 137 7.69 -9.38 -17.54
N ASN A 138 7.90 -8.98 -16.30
CA ASN A 138 8.78 -7.87 -15.95
C ASN A 138 9.98 -8.37 -15.13
N TRP A 139 10.98 -7.52 -14.95
CA TRP A 139 12.19 -7.80 -14.18
C TRP A 139 12.76 -6.50 -13.62
N ILE A 140 13.62 -6.64 -12.62
CA ILE A 140 14.38 -5.53 -12.02
C ILE A 140 15.85 -5.71 -12.33
N GLY A 141 16.50 -4.65 -12.80
CA GLY A 141 17.93 -4.67 -13.13
C GLY A 141 18.40 -3.29 -13.61
N PRO A 142 19.64 -3.17 -14.06
CA PRO A 142 20.17 -1.95 -14.65
C PRO A 142 19.30 -1.42 -15.78
N LYS A 143 19.31 -0.11 -15.98
CA LYS A 143 18.50 0.52 -17.05
C LYS A 143 18.85 -0.08 -18.43
N GLY A 144 17.82 -0.59 -19.12
CA GLY A 144 17.96 -1.18 -20.46
C GLY A 144 18.44 -2.63 -20.46
N CYS A 145 18.60 -3.28 -19.32
CA CYS A 145 18.98 -4.69 -19.26
C CYS A 145 17.89 -5.61 -19.81
N THR A 146 18.30 -6.74 -20.32
CA THR A 146 17.42 -7.86 -20.68
C THR A 146 17.08 -8.70 -19.46
N ILE A 147 16.09 -9.60 -19.57
CA ILE A 147 15.71 -10.53 -18.49
C ILE A 147 16.88 -11.44 -18.06
N ASN A 148 17.80 -11.75 -18.98
CA ASN A 148 18.97 -12.58 -18.67
C ASN A 148 20.00 -11.84 -17.78
N GLU A 149 20.00 -10.52 -17.83
CA GLU A 149 20.86 -9.62 -17.06
C GLU A 149 20.16 -9.07 -15.81
N ALA A 150 18.93 -9.52 -15.56
CA ALA A 150 18.13 -9.07 -14.43
C ALA A 150 18.74 -9.48 -13.09
N ILE A 151 18.59 -8.60 -12.11
CA ILE A 151 18.93 -8.87 -10.70
C ILE A 151 17.79 -9.67 -10.04
N PHE A 152 16.54 -9.40 -10.44
CA PHE A 152 15.37 -10.04 -9.89
C PHE A 152 14.31 -10.25 -10.99
N VAL A 153 13.73 -11.44 -11.04
CA VAL A 153 12.61 -11.78 -11.92
C VAL A 153 11.45 -12.27 -11.07
N PRO A 154 10.35 -11.51 -10.97
CA PRO A 154 9.17 -11.91 -10.19
C PRO A 154 8.47 -13.10 -10.84
N PRO A 155 7.47 -13.71 -10.16
CA PRO A 155 6.64 -14.79 -10.70
C PRO A 155 6.10 -14.47 -12.09
N VAL A 156 5.79 -15.49 -12.86
CA VAL A 156 5.16 -15.29 -14.19
C VAL A 156 3.75 -14.68 -14.04
N PRO A 157 3.27 -13.92 -15.03
CA PRO A 157 1.97 -13.26 -14.95
C PRO A 157 0.80 -14.19 -14.59
N GLU A 158 0.85 -15.41 -15.07
CA GLU A 158 -0.19 -16.44 -14.90
C GLU A 158 -0.31 -16.91 -13.43
N GLU A 159 0.77 -16.83 -12.66
CA GLU A 159 0.78 -17.22 -11.25
C GLU A 159 0.22 -16.11 -10.33
N VAL A 160 0.25 -14.84 -10.75
CA VAL A 160 -0.17 -13.72 -9.90
C VAL A 160 -1.61 -13.79 -9.41
N PRO A 161 -2.61 -14.23 -10.21
CA PRO A 161 -3.99 -14.33 -9.73
C PRO A 161 -4.23 -15.45 -8.70
N ILE A 162 -3.28 -16.38 -8.57
CA ILE A 162 -3.38 -17.56 -7.70
C ILE A 162 -2.77 -17.30 -6.33
N LEU A 163 -1.95 -16.26 -6.22
CA LEU A 163 -1.27 -15.84 -5.00
C LEU A 163 -2.16 -14.92 -4.16
#